data_34ac4dfa10bbd6ad6c925d74476774bd
#
_entry.id   34ac4dfa10bbd6ad6c925d74476774bd
#
_cell.length_a   1.000
_cell.length_b   1.000
_cell.length_c   1.000
_cell.angle_alpha   90.00
_cell.angle_beta   90.00
_cell.angle_gamma   90.00
#
_symmetry.space_group_name_H-M   'P 1'
#
loop_
_entity.id
_entity.type
_entity.pdbx_description
1 polymer ?
#
loop_
_entity_poly.entity_id
_entity_poly.type
_entity_poly.pdbx_seq_one_letter_code
_entity_poly.pdbx_strand_id
1 'polypeptide(L)'
;MSVLVFGSMNIDRTYSVDHFVQGGETMTASRMELFRGGKGFNQAIALARAGILTSFAGAVGSDGEFLLEPLRSENVDISRVKHSDGVSGHAVIQVNRQGNNCIIIVAGANGTITHADADQALASFGSGDWLVLQNEISSLDYIIRRGKEKGMTVVLNPSPFNDSLNACDFGCVDYLLVNEIEAAAIADCSDDASFNEIMKAVRNRYPRMNVLMTLGHRGSVFEDKTGVRTECGVYRDRKSVV
;
A
#
# COMPACT_ATOMS: atom_id res chain seq x y z
N MET A 1 17.28 6.51 -12.88
CA MET A 1 15.88 6.22 -12.47
C MET A 1 15.98 5.34 -11.24
N SER A 2 15.50 5.80 -10.12
CA SER A 2 15.37 5.04 -8.89
C SER A 2 13.90 5.07 -8.42
N VAL A 3 13.52 4.14 -7.55
CA VAL A 3 12.18 4.06 -6.99
C VAL A 3 12.26 4.28 -5.49
N LEU A 4 11.56 5.28 -4.98
CA LEU A 4 11.29 5.45 -3.56
C LEU A 4 9.91 4.86 -3.23
N VAL A 5 9.87 3.83 -2.42
CA VAL A 5 8.63 3.40 -1.78
C VAL A 5 8.53 4.15 -0.46
N PHE A 6 7.51 5.00 -0.31
CA PHE A 6 7.25 5.70 0.94
C PHE A 6 5.95 5.15 1.51
N GLY A 7 6.06 4.25 2.50
CA GLY A 7 4.90 3.47 2.90
C GLY A 7 5.02 2.81 4.27
N SER A 8 4.03 1.98 4.54
CA SER A 8 3.86 1.28 5.81
C SER A 8 4.76 0.07 5.94
N MET A 9 5.10 -0.22 7.19
CA MET A 9 5.65 -1.49 7.66
C MET A 9 4.85 -1.96 8.87
N ASN A 10 4.39 -3.21 8.87
CA ASN A 10 3.57 -3.77 9.92
C ASN A 10 4.10 -5.11 10.43
N ILE A 11 3.97 -5.34 11.73
CA ILE A 11 4.14 -6.65 12.34
C ILE A 11 2.76 -7.30 12.42
N ASP A 12 2.50 -8.29 11.59
CA ASP A 12 1.22 -8.98 11.54
C ASP A 12 1.21 -10.13 12.57
N ARG A 13 0.38 -9.98 13.60
CA ARG A 13 0.19 -10.96 14.70
C ARG A 13 -1.03 -11.81 14.37
N THR A 14 -0.79 -12.98 13.81
CA THR A 14 -1.86 -13.89 13.34
C THR A 14 -2.17 -14.94 14.39
N TYR A 15 -3.41 -14.98 14.84
CA TYR A 15 -3.94 -15.92 15.83
C TYR A 15 -4.88 -16.90 15.14
N SER A 16 -4.57 -18.19 15.22
CA SER A 16 -5.47 -19.27 14.80
C SER A 16 -6.52 -19.53 15.87
N VAL A 17 -7.79 -19.34 15.53
CA VAL A 17 -8.92 -19.44 16.44
C VAL A 17 -10.00 -20.36 15.89
N ASP A 18 -10.89 -20.86 16.74
CA ASP A 18 -12.01 -21.69 16.28
C ASP A 18 -13.06 -20.84 15.54
N HIS A 19 -13.36 -19.68 16.07
CA HIS A 19 -14.26 -18.66 15.51
C HIS A 19 -13.75 -17.28 15.93
N PHE A 20 -14.29 -16.20 15.39
CA PHE A 20 -13.93 -14.85 15.81
C PHE A 20 -14.49 -14.55 17.19
N VAL A 21 -13.63 -14.02 18.09
CA VAL A 21 -14.03 -13.70 19.46
C VAL A 21 -15.19 -12.71 19.48
N GLN A 22 -16.19 -12.97 20.32
CA GLN A 22 -17.37 -12.11 20.47
C GLN A 22 -17.28 -11.24 21.72
N GLY A 23 -18.11 -10.19 21.78
CA GLY A 23 -18.18 -9.31 22.96
C GLY A 23 -18.49 -10.10 24.23
N GLY A 24 -17.62 -10.00 25.25
CA GLY A 24 -17.74 -10.71 26.52
C GLY A 24 -17.16 -12.12 26.55
N GLU A 25 -16.64 -12.60 25.43
CA GLU A 25 -16.02 -13.93 25.34
C GLU A 25 -14.52 -13.88 25.63
N THR A 26 -14.00 -14.93 26.25
CA THR A 26 -12.57 -15.20 26.38
C THR A 26 -12.24 -16.50 25.66
N MET A 27 -11.34 -16.45 24.69
CA MET A 27 -10.96 -17.60 23.89
C MET A 27 -9.45 -17.84 23.93
N THR A 28 -9.04 -19.10 23.89
CA THR A 28 -7.63 -19.47 23.74
C THR A 28 -7.33 -19.72 22.26
N ALA A 29 -6.40 -18.97 21.68
CA ALA A 29 -5.89 -19.23 20.34
C ALA A 29 -5.05 -20.53 20.34
N SER A 30 -5.19 -21.34 19.31
CA SER A 30 -4.42 -22.59 19.16
C SER A 30 -2.97 -22.32 18.71
N ARG A 31 -2.73 -21.20 18.04
CA ARG A 31 -1.40 -20.80 17.54
C ARG A 31 -1.31 -19.28 17.40
N MET A 32 -0.11 -18.74 17.56
CA MET A 32 0.23 -17.35 17.20
C MET A 32 1.48 -17.34 16.35
N GLU A 33 1.43 -16.58 15.26
CA GLU A 33 2.56 -16.40 14.34
C GLU A 33 2.77 -14.91 14.08
N LEU A 34 4.03 -14.55 13.83
CA LEU A 34 4.43 -13.19 13.44
C LEU A 34 4.83 -13.21 11.96
N PHE A 35 4.21 -12.33 11.19
CA PHE A 35 4.58 -12.09 9.81
C PHE A 35 5.01 -10.64 9.61
N ARG A 36 5.77 -10.42 8.57
CA ARG A 36 6.15 -9.09 8.11
C ARG A 36 5.15 -8.65 7.08
N GLY A 37 4.54 -7.50 7.31
CA GLY A 37 3.49 -6.97 6.49
C GLY A 37 3.61 -5.46 6.26
N GLY A 38 2.51 -4.87 5.84
CA GLY A 38 2.41 -3.50 5.36
C GLY A 38 2.55 -3.43 3.84
N LYS A 39 1.66 -2.65 3.22
CA LYS A 39 1.63 -2.53 1.75
C LYS A 39 2.92 -1.96 1.20
N GLY A 40 3.49 -0.95 1.88
CA GLY A 40 4.76 -0.36 1.51
C GLY A 40 5.90 -1.38 1.56
N PHE A 41 6.02 -2.12 2.67
CA PHE A 41 7.01 -3.18 2.81
C PHE A 41 6.92 -4.22 1.69
N ASN A 42 5.73 -4.75 1.42
CA ASN A 42 5.52 -5.77 0.40
C ASN A 42 5.86 -5.26 -1.01
N GLN A 43 5.51 -4.01 -1.34
CA GLN A 43 5.84 -3.42 -2.63
C GLN A 43 7.33 -3.16 -2.79
N ALA A 44 8.03 -2.72 -1.74
CA ALA A 44 9.48 -2.53 -1.78
C ALA A 44 10.23 -3.84 -2.02
N ILE A 45 9.85 -4.91 -1.32
CA ILE A 45 10.41 -6.26 -1.54
C ILE A 45 10.15 -6.74 -2.97
N ALA A 46 8.92 -6.56 -3.48
CA ALA A 46 8.56 -6.98 -4.84
C ALA A 46 9.37 -6.24 -5.91
N LEU A 47 9.55 -4.93 -5.76
CA LEU A 47 10.35 -4.11 -6.68
C LEU A 47 11.83 -4.51 -6.65
N ALA A 48 12.40 -4.70 -5.46
CA ALA A 48 13.79 -5.14 -5.31
C ALA A 48 14.03 -6.52 -5.95
N ARG A 49 13.13 -7.48 -5.72
CA ARG A 49 13.17 -8.81 -6.36
C ARG A 49 13.00 -8.76 -7.88
N ALA A 50 12.31 -7.76 -8.38
CA ALA A 50 12.21 -7.50 -9.83
C ALA A 50 13.48 -6.82 -10.40
N GLY A 51 14.53 -6.61 -9.60
CA GLY A 51 15.80 -6.00 -10.03
C GLY A 51 15.75 -4.48 -10.12
N ILE A 52 14.76 -3.84 -9.50
CA ILE A 52 14.62 -2.37 -9.48
C ILE A 52 15.45 -1.79 -8.33
N LEU A 53 16.25 -0.76 -8.60
CA LEU A 53 16.95 0.01 -7.57
C LEU A 53 15.92 0.72 -6.67
N THR A 54 15.73 0.17 -5.49
CA THR A 54 14.67 0.55 -4.56
C THR A 54 15.21 1.16 -3.28
N SER A 55 14.68 2.31 -2.90
CA SER A 55 14.82 2.93 -1.59
C SER A 55 13.49 2.84 -0.84
N PHE A 56 13.54 2.75 0.47
CA PHE A 56 12.36 2.75 1.32
C PHE A 56 12.41 3.91 2.32
N ALA A 57 11.29 4.63 2.42
CA ALA A 57 11.00 5.58 3.48
C ALA A 57 9.74 5.16 4.22
N GLY A 58 9.69 5.38 5.50
CA GLY A 58 8.60 5.01 6.39
C GLY A 58 9.02 5.19 7.83
N ALA A 59 8.31 4.58 8.77
CA ALA A 59 8.67 4.64 10.17
C ALA A 59 8.52 3.29 10.88
N VAL A 60 9.43 3.02 11.82
CA VAL A 60 9.38 1.85 12.71
C VAL A 60 9.49 2.29 14.16
N GLY A 61 8.96 1.48 15.07
CA GLY A 61 9.16 1.62 16.50
C GLY A 61 10.40 0.89 17.02
N SER A 62 10.49 0.72 18.33
CA SER A 62 11.59 0.01 19.00
C SER A 62 11.69 -1.47 18.63
N ASP A 63 10.62 -2.07 18.12
CA ASP A 63 10.51 -3.45 17.62
C ASP A 63 10.78 -3.59 16.10
N GLY A 64 11.20 -2.50 15.45
CA GLY A 64 11.29 -2.37 14.01
C GLY A 64 12.35 -3.23 13.32
N GLU A 65 13.39 -3.71 14.03
CA GLU A 65 14.48 -4.49 13.42
C GLU A 65 13.93 -5.75 12.71
N PHE A 66 12.88 -6.35 13.25
CA PHE A 66 12.19 -7.47 12.62
C PHE A 66 11.70 -7.16 11.21
N LEU A 67 11.32 -5.90 10.92
CA LEU A 67 10.85 -5.43 9.62
C LEU A 67 11.99 -4.98 8.70
N LEU A 68 13.07 -4.43 9.25
CA LEU A 68 14.16 -3.85 8.48
C LEU A 68 15.12 -4.89 7.90
N GLU A 69 15.32 -6.00 8.60
CA GLU A 69 16.25 -7.05 8.19
C GLU A 69 15.95 -7.60 6.77
N PRO A 70 14.70 -7.95 6.39
CA PRO A 70 14.42 -8.42 5.04
C PRO A 70 14.63 -7.37 3.95
N LEU A 71 14.33 -6.10 4.24
CA LEU A 71 14.60 -5.02 3.28
C LEU A 71 16.10 -4.90 2.98
N ARG A 72 16.96 -4.99 4.02
CA ARG A 72 18.42 -5.01 3.85
C ARG A 72 18.87 -6.23 3.04
N SER A 73 18.33 -7.41 3.32
CA SER A 73 18.71 -8.65 2.63
C SER A 73 18.38 -8.65 1.14
N GLU A 74 17.34 -7.89 0.73
CA GLU A 74 16.97 -7.66 -0.67
C GLU A 74 17.65 -6.41 -1.27
N ASN A 75 18.65 -5.84 -0.60
CA ASN A 75 19.40 -4.65 -1.01
C ASN A 75 18.55 -3.38 -1.18
N VAL A 76 17.44 -3.25 -0.44
CA VAL A 76 16.67 -2.01 -0.38
C VAL A 76 17.41 -0.99 0.49
N ASP A 77 17.60 0.22 -0.02
CA ASP A 77 18.16 1.32 0.78
C ASP A 77 17.14 1.81 1.81
N ILE A 78 17.40 1.54 3.09
CA ILE A 78 16.56 1.91 4.23
C ILE A 78 17.07 3.12 5.02
N SER A 79 18.02 3.86 4.48
CA SER A 79 18.63 5.03 5.16
C SER A 79 17.64 6.15 5.49
N ARG A 80 16.43 6.09 4.93
CA ARG A 80 15.34 7.06 5.10
C ARG A 80 14.22 6.56 6.01
N VAL A 81 14.45 5.44 6.72
CA VAL A 81 13.49 4.96 7.69
C VAL A 81 13.65 5.73 8.99
N LYS A 82 12.56 6.32 9.45
CA LYS A 82 12.48 6.99 10.75
C LYS A 82 12.36 5.95 11.87
N HIS A 83 13.13 6.13 12.93
CA HIS A 83 12.94 5.41 14.20
C HIS A 83 12.11 6.30 15.14
N SER A 84 10.95 5.82 15.54
CA SER A 84 10.01 6.51 16.44
C SER A 84 10.00 5.84 17.81
N ASP A 85 9.70 6.61 18.84
CA ASP A 85 9.38 6.04 20.15
C ASP A 85 8.07 5.23 20.05
N GLY A 86 7.97 4.14 20.83
CA GLY A 86 6.80 3.27 20.83
C GLY A 86 6.95 2.04 19.92
N VAL A 87 5.82 1.55 19.40
CA VAL A 87 5.76 0.31 18.60
C VAL A 87 5.62 0.61 17.12
N SER A 88 6.10 -0.29 16.28
CA SER A 88 5.84 -0.28 14.84
C SER A 88 4.34 -0.44 14.54
N GLY A 89 3.94 -0.10 13.31
CA GLY A 89 2.63 -0.49 12.82
C GLY A 89 2.41 -1.98 12.99
N HIS A 90 1.21 -2.40 13.35
CA HIS A 90 0.91 -3.82 13.49
C HIS A 90 -0.54 -4.14 13.21
N ALA A 91 -0.79 -5.41 12.85
CA ALA A 91 -2.12 -5.95 12.71
C ALA A 91 -2.31 -7.10 13.71
N VAL A 92 -3.52 -7.15 14.31
CA VAL A 92 -4.02 -8.31 15.06
C VAL A 92 -4.99 -9.02 14.13
N ILE A 93 -4.62 -10.23 13.72
CA ILE A 93 -5.34 -11.00 12.71
C ILE A 93 -5.86 -12.28 13.38
N GLN A 94 -7.16 -12.48 13.39
CA GLN A 94 -7.76 -13.74 13.73
C GLN A 94 -8.04 -14.53 12.46
N VAL A 95 -7.67 -15.81 12.43
CA VAL A 95 -7.97 -16.72 11.32
C VAL A 95 -8.74 -17.91 11.89
N ASN A 96 -9.98 -18.10 11.41
CA ASN A 96 -10.83 -19.18 11.86
C ASN A 96 -10.56 -20.49 11.10
N ARG A 97 -11.22 -21.60 11.50
CA ARG A 97 -11.07 -22.94 10.89
C ARG A 97 -11.45 -22.97 9.40
N GLN A 98 -12.27 -22.04 8.92
CA GLN A 98 -12.68 -21.92 7.52
C GLN A 98 -11.69 -21.11 6.67
N GLY A 99 -10.63 -20.55 7.31
CA GLY A 99 -9.67 -19.69 6.62
C GLY A 99 -10.13 -18.23 6.45
N ASN A 100 -11.28 -17.84 7.01
CA ASN A 100 -11.70 -16.45 7.04
C ASN A 100 -10.85 -15.66 8.04
N ASN A 101 -10.67 -14.37 7.80
CA ASN A 101 -9.92 -13.49 8.69
C ASN A 101 -10.77 -12.32 9.23
N CYS A 102 -10.34 -11.82 10.39
CA CYS A 102 -10.81 -10.57 10.99
C CYS A 102 -9.59 -9.81 11.46
N ILE A 103 -9.46 -8.54 11.05
CA ILE A 103 -8.22 -7.78 11.19
C ILE A 103 -8.46 -6.47 11.91
N ILE A 104 -7.64 -6.20 12.94
CA ILE A 104 -7.53 -4.90 13.60
C ILE A 104 -6.15 -4.33 13.26
N ILE A 105 -6.11 -3.11 12.74
CA ILE A 105 -4.86 -2.42 12.39
C ILE A 105 -4.59 -1.32 13.40
N VAL A 106 -3.33 -1.23 13.82
CA VAL A 106 -2.80 -0.14 14.64
C VAL A 106 -1.69 0.55 13.84
N ALA A 107 -1.85 1.82 13.56
CA ALA A 107 -0.90 2.58 12.75
C ALA A 107 0.51 2.61 13.38
N GLY A 108 0.61 2.72 14.71
CA GLY A 108 1.90 2.79 15.41
C GLY A 108 2.81 3.85 14.80
N ALA A 109 4.07 3.49 14.54
CA ALA A 109 5.05 4.39 13.92
C ALA A 109 4.62 4.92 12.54
N ASN A 110 3.84 4.17 11.74
CA ASN A 110 3.34 4.65 10.44
C ASN A 110 2.53 5.95 10.56
N GLY A 111 1.87 6.16 11.69
CA GLY A 111 1.10 7.37 11.99
C GLY A 111 1.93 8.56 12.50
N THR A 112 3.25 8.44 12.59
CA THR A 112 4.13 9.48 13.16
C THR A 112 4.93 10.27 12.13
N ILE A 113 4.72 10.02 10.85
CA ILE A 113 5.43 10.69 9.76
C ILE A 113 4.94 12.13 9.66
N THR A 114 5.87 13.07 9.77
CA THR A 114 5.62 14.51 9.66
C THR A 114 5.99 15.04 8.27
N HIS A 115 5.60 16.28 7.97
CA HIS A 115 6.03 16.98 6.75
C HIS A 115 7.57 17.10 6.68
N ALA A 116 8.24 17.36 7.81
CA ALA A 116 9.70 17.45 7.86
C ALA A 116 10.36 16.10 7.53
N ASP A 117 9.83 14.99 8.04
CA ASP A 117 10.30 13.64 7.71
C ASP A 117 10.12 13.37 6.19
N ALA A 118 8.99 13.81 5.62
CA ALA A 118 8.71 13.68 4.20
C ALA A 118 9.72 14.49 3.35
N ASP A 119 9.98 15.75 3.69
CA ASP A 119 10.96 16.59 2.98
C ASP A 119 12.36 16.00 3.05
N GLN A 120 12.77 15.47 4.21
CA GLN A 120 14.06 14.80 4.38
C GLN A 120 14.16 13.54 3.51
N ALA A 121 13.13 12.70 3.51
CA ALA A 121 13.12 11.46 2.72
C ALA A 121 13.17 11.74 1.21
N LEU A 122 12.48 12.78 0.76
CA LEU A 122 12.42 13.19 -0.65
C LEU A 122 13.61 14.04 -1.11
N ALA A 123 14.52 14.46 -0.22
CA ALA A 123 15.54 15.48 -0.52
C ALA A 123 16.42 15.13 -1.74
N SER A 124 16.79 13.86 -1.90
CA SER A 124 17.70 13.39 -2.97
C SER A 124 16.98 12.88 -4.23
N PHE A 125 15.64 12.93 -4.28
CA PHE A 125 14.85 12.50 -5.43
C PHE A 125 14.33 13.68 -6.25
N GLY A 126 14.02 13.42 -7.53
CA GLY A 126 13.53 14.46 -8.44
C GLY A 126 13.04 13.89 -9.77
N SER A 127 13.15 14.72 -10.81
CA SER A 127 12.69 14.34 -12.16
C SER A 127 13.37 13.05 -12.65
N GLY A 128 12.55 12.13 -13.16
CA GLY A 128 12.98 10.80 -13.62
C GLY A 128 12.95 9.72 -12.56
N ASP A 129 12.72 10.06 -11.27
CA ASP A 129 12.52 9.09 -10.20
C ASP A 129 11.03 8.81 -9.96
N TRP A 130 10.75 7.68 -9.32
CA TRP A 130 9.40 7.22 -9.03
C TRP A 130 9.13 7.24 -7.52
N LEU A 131 7.92 7.65 -7.14
CA LEU A 131 7.43 7.66 -5.78
C LEU A 131 6.22 6.72 -5.68
N VAL A 132 6.34 5.65 -4.92
CA VAL A 132 5.30 4.63 -4.74
C VAL A 132 4.70 4.76 -3.36
N LEU A 133 3.39 4.96 -3.28
CA LEU A 133 2.63 5.32 -2.10
C LEU A 133 1.43 4.39 -1.86
N GLN A 134 1.02 4.29 -0.58
CA GLN A 134 -0.20 3.59 -0.15
C GLN A 134 -0.89 4.41 0.95
N ASN A 135 -2.17 4.11 1.23
CA ASN A 135 -2.93 4.87 2.24
C ASN A 135 -2.82 4.25 3.64
N GLU A 136 -1.58 4.03 4.11
CA GLU A 136 -1.32 3.43 5.44
C GLU A 136 -0.35 4.25 6.30
N ILE A 137 0.01 5.47 5.86
CA ILE A 137 0.92 6.37 6.58
C ILE A 137 0.31 7.75 6.78
N SER A 138 0.78 8.49 7.78
CA SER A 138 0.39 9.90 7.94
C SER A 138 1.03 10.80 6.87
N SER A 139 0.50 12.01 6.69
CA SER A 139 1.00 13.03 5.74
C SER A 139 0.98 12.61 4.27
N LEU A 140 0.15 11.64 3.89
CA LEU A 140 0.09 11.11 2.52
C LEU A 140 -0.19 12.21 1.49
N ASP A 141 -1.16 13.09 1.77
CA ASP A 141 -1.52 14.24 0.93
C ASP A 141 -0.33 15.17 0.66
N TYR A 142 0.45 15.45 1.71
CA TYR A 142 1.66 16.26 1.62
C TYR A 142 2.73 15.57 0.76
N ILE A 143 2.98 14.28 1.00
CA ILE A 143 3.98 13.50 0.27
C ILE A 143 3.65 13.42 -1.23
N ILE A 144 2.37 13.23 -1.60
CA ILE A 144 1.90 13.24 -2.99
C ILE A 144 2.26 14.58 -3.66
N ARG A 145 1.87 15.71 -3.05
CA ARG A 145 2.17 17.04 -3.61
C ARG A 145 3.66 17.30 -3.73
N ARG A 146 4.44 17.00 -2.67
CA ARG A 146 5.89 17.21 -2.68
C ARG A 146 6.60 16.35 -3.74
N GLY A 147 6.20 15.09 -3.91
CA GLY A 147 6.72 14.24 -4.98
C GLY A 147 6.46 14.85 -6.37
N LYS A 148 5.23 15.34 -6.60
CA LYS A 148 4.87 15.98 -7.85
C LYS A 148 5.62 17.30 -8.10
N GLU A 149 5.76 18.16 -7.09
CA GLU A 149 6.54 19.41 -7.17
C GLU A 149 8.00 19.15 -7.52
N LYS A 150 8.58 18.04 -7.06
CA LYS A 150 9.95 17.61 -7.39
C LYS A 150 10.06 16.97 -8.78
N GLY A 151 8.96 16.82 -9.53
CA GLY A 151 8.94 16.22 -10.87
C GLY A 151 9.02 14.69 -10.86
N MET A 152 8.80 14.04 -9.73
CA MET A 152 8.74 12.59 -9.65
C MET A 152 7.49 12.03 -10.34
N THR A 153 7.57 10.79 -10.78
CA THR A 153 6.40 10.03 -11.22
C THR A 153 5.71 9.42 -9.99
N VAL A 154 4.48 9.87 -9.70
CA VAL A 154 3.75 9.47 -8.49
C VAL A 154 2.82 8.28 -8.79
N VAL A 155 3.01 7.19 -8.05
CA VAL A 155 2.21 5.96 -8.08
C VAL A 155 1.48 5.83 -6.77
N LEU A 156 0.17 5.70 -6.79
CA LEU A 156 -0.66 5.54 -5.60
C LEU A 156 -1.48 4.25 -5.63
N ASN A 157 -1.34 3.44 -4.60
CA ASN A 157 -2.33 2.44 -4.21
C ASN A 157 -3.13 3.01 -3.03
N PRO A 158 -4.38 3.46 -3.21
CA PRO A 158 -5.14 4.17 -2.17
C PRO A 158 -5.72 3.24 -1.10
N SER A 159 -5.30 1.99 -1.05
CA SER A 159 -5.78 1.01 -0.07
C SER A 159 -5.09 1.16 1.31
N PRO A 160 -5.86 1.06 2.42
CA PRO A 160 -7.30 0.93 2.49
C PRO A 160 -8.02 2.23 2.11
N PHE A 161 -9.10 2.10 1.33
CA PHE A 161 -9.90 3.27 0.93
C PHE A 161 -10.72 3.77 2.13
N ASN A 162 -10.50 5.04 2.52
CA ASN A 162 -11.20 5.68 3.62
C ASN A 162 -11.17 7.22 3.49
N ASP A 163 -11.80 7.92 4.43
CA ASP A 163 -11.97 9.39 4.39
C ASP A 163 -10.65 10.19 4.42
N SER A 164 -9.53 9.60 4.83
CA SER A 164 -8.23 10.30 4.79
C SER A 164 -7.82 10.70 3.38
N LEU A 165 -8.28 9.94 2.38
CA LEU A 165 -8.03 10.22 0.96
C LEU A 165 -8.73 11.48 0.44
N ASN A 166 -9.75 12.00 1.16
CA ASN A 166 -10.43 13.23 0.78
C ASN A 166 -9.50 14.46 0.78
N ALA A 167 -8.41 14.41 1.54
CA ALA A 167 -7.37 15.45 1.56
C ALA A 167 -6.38 15.33 0.40
N CYS A 168 -6.32 14.18 -0.28
CA CYS A 168 -5.34 13.91 -1.33
C CYS A 168 -5.75 14.54 -2.67
N ASP A 169 -4.81 15.22 -3.32
CA ASP A 169 -5.00 15.68 -4.70
C ASP A 169 -4.63 14.56 -5.69
N PHE A 170 -5.63 13.83 -6.14
CA PHE A 170 -5.46 12.80 -7.17
C PHE A 170 -4.97 13.34 -8.53
N GLY A 171 -5.09 14.65 -8.78
CA GLY A 171 -4.51 15.29 -9.97
C GLY A 171 -2.98 15.28 -9.98
N CYS A 172 -2.34 15.07 -8.83
CA CYS A 172 -0.90 14.89 -8.67
C CYS A 172 -0.43 13.44 -8.86
N VAL A 173 -1.35 12.48 -9.06
CA VAL A 173 -1.04 11.05 -9.23
C VAL A 173 -0.93 10.72 -10.72
N ASP A 174 0.18 10.08 -11.12
CA ASP A 174 0.44 9.67 -12.51
C ASP A 174 -0.06 8.24 -12.78
N TYR A 175 0.02 7.35 -11.77
CA TYR A 175 -0.42 5.96 -11.85
C TYR A 175 -1.26 5.61 -10.62
N LEU A 176 -2.46 5.11 -10.87
CA LEU A 176 -3.39 4.64 -9.84
C LEU A 176 -3.52 3.12 -9.88
N LEU A 177 -3.25 2.46 -8.74
CA LEU A 177 -3.36 1.01 -8.57
C LEU A 177 -4.55 0.71 -7.66
N VAL A 178 -5.62 0.16 -8.21
CA VAL A 178 -6.90 -0.02 -7.50
C VAL A 178 -7.54 -1.37 -7.79
N ASN A 179 -8.44 -1.81 -6.93
CA ASN A 179 -9.44 -2.80 -7.27
C ASN A 179 -10.73 -2.12 -7.80
N GLU A 180 -11.71 -2.92 -8.21
CA GLU A 180 -12.98 -2.41 -8.77
C GLU A 180 -13.75 -1.52 -7.78
N ILE A 181 -13.78 -1.90 -6.49
CA ILE A 181 -14.48 -1.17 -5.42
C ILE A 181 -13.83 0.19 -5.18
N GLU A 182 -12.51 0.21 -5.04
CA GLU A 182 -11.73 1.44 -4.83
C GLU A 182 -11.87 2.39 -6.03
N ALA A 183 -11.81 1.85 -7.24
CA ALA A 183 -11.98 2.64 -8.46
C ALA A 183 -13.37 3.26 -8.58
N ALA A 184 -14.44 2.50 -8.26
CA ALA A 184 -15.80 2.98 -8.22
C ALA A 184 -15.96 4.12 -7.21
N ALA A 185 -15.42 3.97 -6.01
CA ALA A 185 -15.45 5.00 -4.97
C ALA A 185 -14.70 6.27 -5.38
N ILE A 186 -13.50 6.15 -5.99
CA ILE A 186 -12.73 7.31 -6.50
C ILE A 186 -13.47 8.04 -7.63
N ALA A 187 -14.18 7.30 -8.46
CA ALA A 187 -14.91 7.84 -9.60
C ALA A 187 -16.33 8.33 -9.26
N ASP A 188 -16.77 8.13 -8.01
CA ASP A 188 -18.14 8.43 -7.54
C ASP A 188 -19.19 7.68 -8.38
N CYS A 189 -18.91 6.40 -8.66
CA CYS A 189 -19.81 5.49 -9.34
C CYS A 189 -20.63 4.68 -8.35
N SER A 190 -21.78 4.14 -8.82
CA SER A 190 -22.55 3.20 -8.01
C SER A 190 -21.83 1.85 -7.87
N ASP A 191 -22.15 1.11 -6.80
CA ASP A 191 -21.52 -0.18 -6.49
C ASP A 191 -21.76 -1.27 -7.55
N ASP A 192 -22.79 -1.12 -8.39
CA ASP A 192 -23.17 -2.01 -9.48
C ASP A 192 -22.67 -1.53 -10.87
N ALA A 193 -21.88 -0.45 -10.90
CA ALA A 193 -21.32 0.06 -12.15
C ALA A 193 -20.41 -0.99 -12.81
N SER A 194 -20.56 -1.13 -14.13
CA SER A 194 -19.69 -2.01 -14.90
C SER A 194 -18.25 -1.48 -14.95
N PHE A 195 -17.29 -2.38 -15.17
CA PHE A 195 -15.88 -2.03 -15.36
C PHE A 195 -15.69 -0.87 -16.36
N ASN A 196 -16.39 -0.89 -17.49
CA ASN A 196 -16.26 0.16 -18.51
C ASN A 196 -16.81 1.51 -18.06
N GLU A 197 -17.88 1.52 -17.28
CA GLU A 197 -18.44 2.75 -16.69
C GLU A 197 -17.49 3.35 -15.66
N ILE A 198 -16.93 2.52 -14.78
CA ILE A 198 -15.92 2.94 -13.79
C ILE A 198 -14.70 3.54 -14.50
N MET A 199 -14.13 2.84 -15.48
CA MET A 199 -12.94 3.34 -16.20
C MET A 199 -13.22 4.64 -16.93
N LYS A 200 -14.41 4.77 -17.56
CA LYS A 200 -14.84 6.01 -18.21
C LYS A 200 -14.97 7.17 -17.21
N ALA A 201 -15.54 6.91 -16.04
CA ALA A 201 -15.70 7.92 -14.99
C ALA A 201 -14.35 8.35 -14.41
N VAL A 202 -13.42 7.41 -14.11
CA VAL A 202 -12.05 7.73 -13.70
C VAL A 202 -11.35 8.58 -14.75
N ARG A 203 -11.45 8.21 -16.03
CA ARG A 203 -10.88 8.95 -17.17
C ARG A 203 -11.41 10.37 -17.28
N ASN A 204 -12.71 10.54 -17.14
CA ASN A 204 -13.35 11.87 -17.21
C ASN A 204 -12.88 12.78 -16.07
N ARG A 205 -12.71 12.21 -14.86
CA ARG A 205 -12.30 12.96 -13.68
C ARG A 205 -10.80 13.25 -13.65
N TYR A 206 -9.97 12.29 -14.13
CA TYR A 206 -8.51 12.34 -14.10
C TYR A 206 -7.89 11.97 -15.46
N PRO A 207 -8.01 12.81 -16.49
CA PRO A 207 -7.65 12.47 -17.87
C PRO A 207 -6.15 12.21 -18.11
N ARG A 208 -5.28 12.57 -17.16
CA ARG A 208 -3.83 12.37 -17.27
C ARG A 208 -3.31 11.14 -16.52
N MET A 209 -4.20 10.44 -15.83
CA MET A 209 -3.84 9.32 -14.97
C MET A 209 -3.76 8.01 -15.77
N ASN A 210 -2.75 7.20 -15.51
CA ASN A 210 -2.70 5.81 -15.93
C ASN A 210 -3.32 4.96 -14.83
N VAL A 211 -4.13 3.96 -15.17
CA VAL A 211 -4.88 3.15 -14.20
C VAL A 211 -4.53 1.68 -14.38
N LEU A 212 -4.08 1.04 -13.31
CA LEU A 212 -3.99 -0.40 -13.18
C LEU A 212 -5.11 -0.88 -12.25
N MET A 213 -6.07 -1.61 -12.79
CA MET A 213 -7.18 -2.16 -12.01
C MET A 213 -7.05 -3.66 -11.87
N THR A 214 -7.07 -4.14 -10.63
CA THR A 214 -7.10 -5.58 -10.33
C THR A 214 -8.55 -6.07 -10.29
N LEU A 215 -8.80 -7.24 -10.89
CA LEU A 215 -10.12 -7.83 -11.10
C LEU A 215 -10.25 -9.20 -10.40
N GLY A 216 -9.51 -9.41 -9.30
CA GLY A 216 -9.48 -10.66 -8.57
C GLY A 216 -9.08 -11.84 -9.46
N HIS A 217 -9.90 -12.88 -9.51
CA HIS A 217 -9.64 -14.08 -10.31
C HIS A 217 -9.68 -13.86 -11.84
N ARG A 218 -10.07 -12.68 -12.30
CA ARG A 218 -10.04 -12.29 -13.73
C ARG A 218 -8.71 -11.65 -14.14
N GLY A 219 -7.78 -11.40 -13.19
CA GLY A 219 -6.48 -10.81 -13.47
C GLY A 219 -6.46 -9.29 -13.28
N SER A 220 -5.89 -8.56 -14.21
CA SER A 220 -5.77 -7.11 -14.13
C SER A 220 -5.86 -6.45 -15.51
N VAL A 221 -6.24 -5.19 -15.51
CA VAL A 221 -6.30 -4.34 -16.71
C VAL A 221 -5.51 -3.07 -16.45
N PHE A 222 -4.62 -2.76 -17.35
CA PHE A 222 -3.93 -1.48 -17.41
C PHE A 222 -4.51 -0.64 -18.54
N GLU A 223 -4.85 0.62 -18.25
CA GLU A 223 -5.23 1.59 -19.27
C GLU A 223 -4.37 2.85 -19.08
N ASP A 224 -3.64 3.21 -20.11
CA ASP A 224 -2.82 4.41 -20.09
C ASP A 224 -3.65 5.69 -20.29
N LYS A 225 -3.03 6.84 -20.06
CA LYS A 225 -3.66 8.16 -20.23
C LYS A 225 -4.15 8.45 -21.66
N THR A 226 -3.74 7.68 -22.67
CA THR A 226 -4.20 7.81 -24.06
C THR A 226 -5.38 6.89 -24.38
N GLY A 227 -5.77 6.02 -23.43
CA GLY A 227 -6.86 5.05 -23.58
C GLY A 227 -6.41 3.70 -24.15
N VAL A 228 -5.10 3.49 -24.32
CA VAL A 228 -4.57 2.18 -24.73
C VAL A 228 -4.68 1.22 -23.56
N ARG A 229 -5.34 0.08 -23.80
CA ARG A 229 -5.65 -0.94 -22.79
C ARG A 229 -4.83 -2.20 -23.01
N THR A 230 -4.34 -2.76 -21.90
CA THR A 230 -3.64 -4.06 -21.86
C THR A 230 -4.25 -4.89 -20.74
N GLU A 231 -4.56 -6.14 -21.03
CA GLU A 231 -5.13 -7.07 -20.06
C GLU A 231 -4.10 -8.17 -19.73
N CYS A 232 -4.06 -8.56 -18.47
CA CYS A 232 -3.21 -9.64 -17.98
C CYS A 232 -4.06 -10.62 -17.16
N GLY A 233 -4.09 -11.89 -17.57
CA GLY A 233 -4.78 -12.95 -16.84
C GLY A 233 -4.05 -13.33 -15.55
N VAL A 234 -4.68 -14.18 -14.75
CA VAL A 234 -4.12 -14.67 -13.48
C VAL A 234 -3.05 -15.72 -13.73
N TYR A 235 -1.87 -15.55 -13.15
CA TYR A 235 -0.90 -16.63 -13.03
C TYR A 235 -1.35 -17.62 -11.95
N ARG A 236 -1.43 -18.91 -12.28
CA ARG A 236 -1.70 -19.95 -11.27
C ARG A 236 -0.47 -20.11 -10.39
N ASP A 237 -0.46 -19.41 -9.26
CA ASP A 237 0.50 -19.68 -8.21
C ASP A 237 0.03 -20.88 -7.38
N ARG A 238 0.90 -21.92 -7.28
CA ARG A 238 0.62 -23.13 -6.48
C ARG A 238 1.00 -22.95 -5.00
N LYS A 239 1.49 -21.79 -4.58
CA LYS A 239 2.10 -21.58 -3.25
C LYS A 239 1.56 -20.40 -2.44
N SER A 240 0.80 -19.47 -3.00
CA SER A 240 0.18 -18.41 -2.21
C SER A 240 -1.14 -18.90 -1.62
N VAL A 241 -1.04 -19.52 -0.46
CA VAL A 241 -2.16 -19.60 0.49
C VAL A 241 -1.95 -18.40 1.42
N VAL A 242 -2.64 -17.32 1.15
CA VAL A 242 -2.81 -16.20 2.08
C VAL A 242 -4.12 -16.37 2.76
#